data_d8491d41d6a8c8005152afffaa5c477a
#
_entry.id   d8491d41d6a8c8005152afffaa5c477a
#
_cell.length_a   1.000
_cell.length_b   1.000
_cell.length_c   1.000
_cell.angle_alpha   90.00
_cell.angle_beta   90.00
_cell.angle_gamma   90.00
#
_symmetry.space_group_name_H-M   'P 1'
#
loop_
_entity.id
_entity.type
_entity.pdbx_description
1 polymer ?
#
loop_
_entity_poly.entity_id
_entity_poly.type
_entity_poly.pdbx_seq_one_letter_code
_entity_poly.pdbx_strand_id
1 'polypeptide(L)'
;MSAEPSDLDVVASRRAVPVGKRRPSELRVALITLVLPLYVSVGFAANFIGALHSPQPHHVKVAVVGAPAATTRLARGLSVKARGGLDVSQLRTVGQARRLVADRDLAGGYVPGQHPTAIVASAASASLANFVEATFRELAAAQDRPLAVEDVRPLPAENSSGTPNFFFIIICTLGTFLTVLALGSLAPTLPEPHRIAIVAAASVLAPLIAYLIGGPGYHTFSGDLGTVMAMLGMGALYAFAVAAITRLLQLGLGLLGALVASLLFIFLNFPSTGGAVAPQLMPGFWRFLNHFWIGAAGLDANRSVLYFHGGGVGTDVLKILAWIAAWAALLAIPIYLKTTRRKTTATTALSAQTG
;
A
#
# COMPACT_ATOMS: atom_id res chain seq x y z
N MET A 1 51.59 35.92 70.83
CA MET A 1 52.42 35.47 69.66
C MET A 1 51.49 34.59 68.83
N SER A 2 50.78 35.24 67.90
CA SER A 2 49.79 34.59 67.02
C SER A 2 50.49 34.30 65.71
N ALA A 3 50.49 33.06 65.27
CA ALA A 3 50.99 32.65 63.96
C ALA A 3 49.91 32.83 62.93
N GLU A 4 50.19 33.61 61.88
CA GLU A 4 49.37 33.70 60.66
C GLU A 4 49.46 32.42 59.84
N PRO A 5 48.32 31.93 59.22
CA PRO A 5 48.42 30.83 58.25
C PRO A 5 48.87 31.36 56.92
N SER A 6 49.77 30.65 56.29
CA SER A 6 50.47 30.97 55.04
C SER A 6 49.52 30.88 53.82
N ASP A 7 49.70 31.84 52.92
CA ASP A 7 48.99 32.08 51.63
C ASP A 7 49.15 31.00 50.55
N LEU A 8 49.45 29.75 50.88
CA LEU A 8 49.77 28.71 49.89
C LEU A 8 48.62 27.76 49.56
N ASP A 9 47.45 27.86 50.21
CA ASP A 9 46.33 26.92 49.98
C ASP A 9 45.17 27.47 49.07
N VAL A 10 45.33 28.66 48.45
CA VAL A 10 44.25 29.29 47.64
C VAL A 10 44.37 28.95 46.16
N VAL A 11 45.33 28.21 45.66
CA VAL A 11 45.56 28.00 44.22
C VAL A 11 45.00 26.67 43.66
N ALA A 12 44.43 25.79 44.45
CA ALA A 12 44.07 24.42 44.04
C ALA A 12 42.58 24.15 43.77
N SER A 13 41.74 25.17 43.58
CA SER A 13 40.32 24.96 43.25
C SER A 13 39.91 25.66 41.97
N ARG A 14 40.65 25.49 40.88
CA ARG A 14 40.06 25.73 39.55
C ARG A 14 39.11 24.57 39.23
N ARG A 15 37.84 24.69 39.66
CA ARG A 15 36.74 23.86 39.15
C ARG A 15 36.78 23.95 37.63
N ALA A 16 37.06 22.82 36.96
CA ALA A 16 36.88 22.68 35.52
C ALA A 16 35.42 23.05 35.21
N VAL A 17 35.24 24.19 34.55
CA VAL A 17 33.92 24.60 34.01
C VAL A 17 33.52 23.52 33.02
N PRO A 18 32.39 22.81 33.21
CA PRO A 18 31.98 21.81 32.25
C PRO A 18 31.82 22.52 30.90
N VAL A 19 32.53 22.03 29.89
CA VAL A 19 32.41 22.49 28.50
C VAL A 19 30.95 22.29 28.10
N GLY A 20 30.16 23.34 28.21
CA GLY A 20 28.76 23.36 27.88
C GLY A 20 28.61 22.90 26.42
N LYS A 21 27.87 21.81 26.17
CA LYS A 21 27.50 21.39 24.82
C LYS A 21 26.91 22.61 24.12
N ARG A 22 27.62 23.14 23.11
CA ARG A 22 27.15 24.30 22.33
C ARG A 22 25.76 23.96 21.82
N ARG A 23 24.75 24.72 22.21
CA ARG A 23 23.37 24.59 21.66
C ARG A 23 23.48 24.87 20.16
N PRO A 24 22.89 24.02 19.32
CA PRO A 24 22.88 24.30 17.88
C PRO A 24 22.24 25.68 17.66
N SER A 25 22.75 26.44 16.69
CA SER A 25 22.15 27.75 16.35
C SER A 25 20.69 27.55 15.96
N GLU A 26 19.81 28.49 16.34
CA GLU A 26 18.37 28.43 16.02
C GLU A 26 18.15 28.26 14.51
N LEU A 27 18.96 28.91 13.67
CA LEU A 27 18.93 28.72 12.23
C LEU A 27 19.19 27.26 11.82
N ARG A 28 20.15 26.59 12.44
CA ARG A 28 20.44 25.18 12.17
C ARG A 28 19.28 24.29 12.56
N VAL A 29 18.63 24.55 13.70
CA VAL A 29 17.42 23.83 14.13
C VAL A 29 16.29 24.08 13.13
N ALA A 30 16.05 25.35 12.74
CA ALA A 30 15.01 25.69 11.75
C ALA A 30 15.24 25.01 10.39
N LEU A 31 16.48 24.96 9.90
CA LEU A 31 16.81 24.26 8.66
C LEU A 31 16.61 22.75 8.76
N ILE A 32 16.93 22.13 9.89
CA ILE A 32 16.69 20.71 10.10
C ILE A 32 15.19 20.40 10.16
N THR A 33 14.36 21.28 10.72
CA THR A 33 12.91 21.08 10.76
C THR A 33 12.23 21.10 9.38
N LEU A 34 12.86 21.71 8.38
CA LEU A 34 12.36 21.69 7.00
C LEU A 34 12.60 20.34 6.28
N VAL A 35 13.57 19.53 6.74
CA VAL A 35 13.94 18.28 6.04
C VAL A 35 12.78 17.31 5.96
N LEU A 36 12.04 17.13 7.06
CA LEU A 36 10.92 16.16 7.10
C LEU A 36 9.74 16.60 6.22
N PRO A 37 9.23 17.85 6.30
CA PRO A 37 8.17 18.32 5.39
C PRO A 37 8.58 18.24 3.92
N LEU A 38 9.81 18.61 3.58
CA LEU A 38 10.32 18.50 2.21
C LEU A 38 10.42 17.05 1.74
N TYR A 39 10.91 16.15 2.58
CA TYR A 39 10.92 14.71 2.29
C TYR A 39 9.52 14.20 1.99
N VAL A 40 8.53 14.58 2.81
CA VAL A 40 7.12 14.20 2.59
C VAL A 40 6.59 14.80 1.28
N SER A 41 6.82 16.08 1.03
CA SER A 41 6.36 16.77 -0.19
C SER A 41 6.97 16.16 -1.45
N VAL A 42 8.28 15.93 -1.46
CA VAL A 42 8.97 15.27 -2.58
C VAL A 42 8.47 13.84 -2.75
N GLY A 43 8.30 13.10 -1.64
CA GLY A 43 7.78 11.75 -1.64
C GLY A 43 6.40 11.67 -2.28
N PHE A 44 5.46 12.53 -1.90
CA PHE A 44 4.13 12.58 -2.52
C PHE A 44 4.20 13.03 -3.98
N ALA A 45 4.87 14.13 -4.29
CA ALA A 45 4.96 14.65 -5.65
C ALA A 45 5.57 13.62 -6.61
N ALA A 46 6.74 13.08 -6.29
CA ALA A 46 7.44 12.15 -7.16
C ALA A 46 6.66 10.84 -7.38
N ASN A 47 6.02 10.32 -6.34
CA ASN A 47 5.40 9.01 -6.42
C ASN A 47 3.95 9.09 -6.91
N PHE A 48 3.13 10.00 -6.40
CA PHE A 48 1.72 10.10 -6.83
C PHE A 48 1.59 10.74 -8.21
N ILE A 49 2.28 11.84 -8.48
CA ILE A 49 2.29 12.41 -9.83
C ILE A 49 2.92 11.42 -10.80
N GLY A 50 4.05 10.81 -10.43
CA GLY A 50 4.74 9.82 -11.26
C GLY A 50 3.88 8.61 -11.62
N ALA A 51 3.01 8.14 -10.71
CA ALA A 51 2.13 7.00 -10.95
C ALA A 51 0.87 7.36 -11.77
N LEU A 52 0.33 8.57 -11.60
CA LEU A 52 -1.01 8.91 -12.03
C LEU A 52 -1.08 9.95 -13.15
N HIS A 53 0.04 10.59 -13.55
CA HIS A 53 0.06 11.72 -14.48
C HIS A 53 -0.37 11.38 -15.92
N SER A 54 -0.18 10.14 -16.36
CA SER A 54 -0.45 9.75 -17.75
C SER A 54 -0.88 8.27 -17.82
N PRO A 55 -2.14 7.94 -17.47
CA PRO A 55 -2.66 6.59 -17.62
C PRO A 55 -2.67 6.17 -19.10
N GLN A 56 -1.97 5.10 -19.43
CA GLN A 56 -1.93 4.53 -20.77
C GLN A 56 -2.15 3.02 -20.72
N PRO A 57 -2.90 2.44 -21.66
CA PRO A 57 -3.14 1.01 -21.68
C PRO A 57 -1.87 0.24 -21.99
N HIS A 58 -1.65 -0.84 -21.26
CA HIS A 58 -0.55 -1.77 -21.43
C HIS A 58 -1.05 -3.21 -21.33
N HIS A 59 -1.15 -3.89 -22.47
CA HIS A 59 -1.57 -5.29 -22.54
C HIS A 59 -2.91 -5.55 -21.81
N VAL A 60 -3.87 -4.63 -21.97
CA VAL A 60 -5.22 -4.80 -21.40
C VAL A 60 -5.92 -5.92 -22.15
N LYS A 61 -6.18 -7.03 -21.46
CA LYS A 61 -6.81 -8.21 -22.06
C LYS A 61 -8.29 -7.95 -22.30
N VAL A 62 -8.69 -7.93 -23.56
CA VAL A 62 -10.10 -7.78 -23.96
C VAL A 62 -10.46 -8.87 -24.98
N ALA A 63 -11.75 -9.10 -25.17
CA ALA A 63 -12.23 -10.06 -26.16
C ALA A 63 -13.26 -9.44 -27.10
N VAL A 64 -13.28 -9.92 -28.36
CA VAL A 64 -14.38 -9.71 -29.29
C VAL A 64 -15.17 -11.01 -29.42
N VAL A 65 -16.48 -10.95 -29.24
CA VAL A 65 -17.37 -12.11 -29.12
C VAL A 65 -18.18 -12.31 -30.40
N GLY A 66 -18.15 -13.50 -30.96
CA GLY A 66 -18.97 -13.86 -32.11
C GLY A 66 -18.31 -14.85 -33.05
N ALA A 67 -18.93 -15.06 -34.23
CA ALA A 67 -18.42 -15.95 -35.24
C ALA A 67 -17.06 -15.46 -35.78
N PRO A 68 -16.07 -16.35 -35.98
CA PRO A 68 -14.71 -15.99 -36.43
C PRO A 68 -14.66 -15.08 -37.65
N ALA A 69 -15.52 -15.33 -38.65
CA ALA A 69 -15.56 -14.54 -39.89
C ALA A 69 -15.88 -13.05 -39.63
N ALA A 70 -16.71 -12.75 -38.64
CA ALA A 70 -17.08 -11.38 -38.27
C ALA A 70 -16.09 -10.72 -37.29
N THR A 71 -15.54 -11.49 -36.37
CA THR A 71 -14.72 -10.97 -35.26
C THR A 71 -13.24 -10.81 -35.59
N THR A 72 -12.70 -11.60 -36.54
CA THR A 72 -11.27 -11.57 -36.87
C THR A 72 -10.81 -10.20 -37.39
N ARG A 73 -11.60 -9.58 -38.29
CA ARG A 73 -11.28 -8.25 -38.82
C ARG A 73 -11.30 -7.19 -37.71
N LEU A 74 -12.33 -7.26 -36.86
CA LEU A 74 -12.53 -6.32 -35.78
C LEU A 74 -11.44 -6.44 -34.71
N ALA A 75 -11.10 -7.67 -34.29
CA ALA A 75 -10.04 -7.94 -33.33
C ALA A 75 -8.67 -7.45 -33.83
N ARG A 76 -8.37 -7.71 -35.11
CA ARG A 76 -7.14 -7.23 -35.73
C ARG A 76 -7.10 -5.70 -35.81
N GLY A 77 -8.21 -5.06 -36.19
CA GLY A 77 -8.32 -3.59 -36.23
C GLY A 77 -8.07 -2.96 -34.85
N LEU A 78 -8.67 -3.52 -33.79
CA LEU A 78 -8.46 -3.08 -32.40
C LEU A 78 -6.99 -3.25 -31.96
N SER A 79 -6.39 -4.41 -32.22
CA SER A 79 -4.98 -4.67 -31.85
C SER A 79 -4.02 -3.70 -32.55
N VAL A 80 -4.24 -3.43 -33.84
CA VAL A 80 -3.40 -2.48 -34.60
C VAL A 80 -3.58 -1.06 -34.10
N LYS A 81 -4.82 -0.61 -33.88
CA LYS A 81 -5.13 0.73 -33.39
C LYS A 81 -4.54 0.95 -31.98
N ALA A 82 -4.57 -0.06 -31.12
CA ALA A 82 -4.10 0.00 -29.76
C ALA A 82 -2.56 -0.04 -29.60
N ARG A 83 -1.80 -0.30 -30.64
CA ARG A 83 -0.31 -0.29 -30.63
C ARG A 83 0.31 -1.03 -29.42
N GLY A 84 -0.24 -2.20 -29.06
CA GLY A 84 0.22 -2.98 -27.90
C GLY A 84 -0.46 -2.62 -26.57
N GLY A 85 -1.34 -1.62 -26.55
CA GLY A 85 -2.14 -1.29 -25.36
C GLY A 85 -3.21 -2.33 -25.03
N LEU A 86 -3.72 -3.07 -26.07
CA LEU A 86 -4.74 -4.09 -25.91
C LEU A 86 -4.23 -5.46 -26.41
N ASP A 87 -4.49 -6.49 -25.61
CA ASP A 87 -4.38 -7.90 -26.02
C ASP A 87 -5.77 -8.41 -26.36
N VAL A 88 -6.06 -8.48 -27.65
CA VAL A 88 -7.42 -8.79 -28.14
C VAL A 88 -7.53 -10.27 -28.48
N SER A 89 -8.39 -10.97 -27.76
CA SER A 89 -8.78 -12.35 -28.02
C SER A 89 -10.14 -12.45 -28.73
N GLN A 90 -10.46 -13.64 -29.25
CA GLN A 90 -11.73 -13.92 -29.87
C GLN A 90 -12.45 -15.01 -29.10
N LEU A 91 -13.71 -14.79 -28.77
CA LEU A 91 -14.58 -15.74 -28.08
C LEU A 91 -15.80 -16.05 -28.90
N ARG A 92 -16.28 -17.29 -28.79
CA ARG A 92 -17.43 -17.75 -29.58
C ARG A 92 -18.77 -17.36 -28.95
N THR A 93 -18.83 -17.28 -27.62
CA THR A 93 -20.10 -17.09 -26.91
C THR A 93 -20.03 -15.95 -25.88
N VAL A 94 -21.14 -15.25 -25.73
CA VAL A 94 -21.32 -14.19 -24.71
C VAL A 94 -21.15 -14.76 -23.29
N GLY A 95 -21.67 -15.97 -23.03
CA GLY A 95 -21.53 -16.63 -21.73
C GLY A 95 -20.10 -16.91 -21.34
N GLN A 96 -19.20 -17.21 -22.30
CA GLN A 96 -17.77 -17.35 -22.05
C GLN A 96 -17.15 -16.00 -21.69
N ALA A 97 -17.48 -14.92 -22.41
CA ALA A 97 -16.99 -13.59 -22.10
C ALA A 97 -17.43 -13.12 -20.72
N ARG A 98 -18.72 -13.30 -20.37
CA ARG A 98 -19.23 -12.97 -19.04
C ARG A 98 -18.45 -13.65 -17.92
N ARG A 99 -18.18 -14.96 -18.06
CA ARG A 99 -17.39 -15.69 -17.05
C ARG A 99 -15.98 -15.16 -16.93
N LEU A 100 -15.25 -15.03 -18.04
CA LEU A 100 -13.86 -14.57 -18.01
C LEU A 100 -13.72 -13.12 -17.48
N VAL A 101 -14.70 -12.27 -17.73
CA VAL A 101 -14.74 -10.91 -17.16
C VAL A 101 -15.11 -10.96 -15.67
N ALA A 102 -16.09 -11.80 -15.29
CA ALA A 102 -16.47 -11.98 -13.88
C ALA A 102 -15.34 -12.59 -13.03
N ASP A 103 -14.48 -13.42 -13.64
CA ASP A 103 -13.33 -14.07 -13.00
C ASP A 103 -12.05 -13.24 -13.06
N ARG A 104 -12.09 -12.04 -13.66
CA ARG A 104 -10.98 -11.10 -13.82
C ARG A 104 -9.86 -11.57 -14.78
N ASP A 105 -10.13 -12.58 -15.61
CA ASP A 105 -9.22 -13.04 -16.66
C ASP A 105 -9.18 -12.09 -17.86
N LEU A 106 -10.28 -11.38 -18.09
CA LEU A 106 -10.44 -10.32 -19.09
C LEU A 106 -10.89 -9.02 -18.42
N ALA A 107 -10.38 -7.91 -18.94
CA ALA A 107 -10.83 -6.57 -18.57
C ALA A 107 -12.20 -6.22 -19.16
N GLY A 108 -12.55 -6.82 -20.30
CA GLY A 108 -13.87 -6.67 -20.91
C GLY A 108 -14.06 -7.45 -22.19
N GLY A 109 -15.33 -7.54 -22.61
CA GLY A 109 -15.76 -8.20 -23.83
C GLY A 109 -16.61 -7.28 -24.70
N TYR A 110 -16.38 -7.25 -26.01
CA TYR A 110 -17.18 -6.54 -26.98
C TYR A 110 -18.03 -7.53 -27.80
N VAL A 111 -19.33 -7.38 -27.73
CA VAL A 111 -20.29 -8.15 -28.52
C VAL A 111 -20.77 -7.27 -29.69
N PRO A 112 -20.30 -7.52 -30.93
CA PRO A 112 -20.75 -6.76 -32.09
C PRO A 112 -22.17 -7.14 -32.48
N GLY A 113 -22.89 -6.21 -33.11
CA GLY A 113 -24.30 -6.47 -33.59
C GLY A 113 -25.01 -5.17 -33.88
N GLN A 114 -26.33 -5.25 -34.09
CA GLN A 114 -27.19 -4.07 -34.25
C GLN A 114 -27.22 -3.23 -32.95
N HIS A 115 -27.13 -3.91 -31.79
CA HIS A 115 -27.01 -3.32 -30.48
C HIS A 115 -25.72 -3.83 -29.85
N PRO A 116 -24.56 -3.18 -30.18
CA PRO A 116 -23.27 -3.64 -29.62
C PRO A 116 -23.27 -3.48 -28.11
N THR A 117 -22.69 -4.48 -27.43
CA THR A 117 -22.63 -4.51 -25.96
C THR A 117 -21.21 -4.63 -25.47
N ALA A 118 -20.84 -3.79 -24.50
CA ALA A 118 -19.62 -3.94 -23.70
C ALA A 118 -19.95 -4.75 -22.45
N ILE A 119 -19.18 -5.79 -22.18
CA ILE A 119 -19.22 -6.57 -20.94
C ILE A 119 -18.05 -6.14 -20.10
N VAL A 120 -18.29 -5.65 -18.88
CA VAL A 120 -17.27 -5.14 -17.95
C VAL A 120 -17.54 -5.66 -16.54
N ALA A 121 -16.58 -5.46 -15.63
CA ALA A 121 -16.72 -5.74 -14.19
C ALA A 121 -16.13 -4.57 -13.40
N SER A 122 -16.96 -3.59 -13.02
CA SER A 122 -16.49 -2.39 -12.30
C SER A 122 -15.92 -2.71 -10.93
N ALA A 123 -16.40 -3.77 -10.26
CA ALA A 123 -15.88 -4.23 -8.98
C ALA A 123 -14.42 -4.74 -9.06
N ALA A 124 -13.96 -5.20 -10.24
CA ALA A 124 -12.54 -5.54 -10.43
C ALA A 124 -11.66 -4.28 -10.43
N SER A 125 -12.05 -3.27 -11.19
CA SER A 125 -11.45 -1.94 -11.19
C SER A 125 -12.34 -0.98 -11.98
N ALA A 126 -12.89 0.03 -11.32
CA ALA A 126 -13.72 1.03 -11.98
C ALA A 126 -12.97 1.79 -13.09
N SER A 127 -11.70 2.15 -12.84
CA SER A 127 -10.87 2.86 -13.83
C SER A 127 -10.61 2.01 -15.09
N LEU A 128 -10.43 0.68 -14.92
CA LEU A 128 -10.26 -0.24 -16.04
C LEU A 128 -11.55 -0.45 -16.81
N ALA A 129 -12.67 -0.64 -16.10
CA ALA A 129 -13.99 -0.77 -16.71
C ALA A 129 -14.35 0.48 -17.53
N ASN A 130 -14.13 1.68 -16.98
CA ASN A 130 -14.35 2.94 -17.69
C ASN A 130 -13.47 3.08 -18.94
N PHE A 131 -12.20 2.66 -18.85
CA PHE A 131 -11.28 2.66 -20.00
C PHE A 131 -11.79 1.73 -21.12
N VAL A 132 -12.19 0.51 -20.77
CA VAL A 132 -12.71 -0.49 -21.72
C VAL A 132 -14.00 0.00 -22.34
N GLU A 133 -14.93 0.54 -21.53
CA GLU A 133 -16.18 1.12 -21.98
C GLU A 133 -15.95 2.26 -22.97
N ALA A 134 -15.07 3.21 -22.66
CA ALA A 134 -14.73 4.31 -23.55
C ALA A 134 -14.17 3.81 -24.89
N THR A 135 -13.25 2.82 -24.85
CA THR A 135 -12.67 2.21 -26.05
C THR A 135 -13.73 1.53 -26.92
N PHE A 136 -14.65 0.81 -26.32
CA PHE A 136 -15.71 0.12 -27.06
C PHE A 136 -16.82 1.08 -27.53
N ARG A 137 -17.04 2.19 -26.81
CA ARG A 137 -17.95 3.27 -27.24
C ARG A 137 -17.44 3.95 -28.51
N GLU A 138 -16.12 4.24 -28.59
CA GLU A 138 -15.51 4.75 -29.82
C GLU A 138 -15.68 3.77 -31.00
N LEU A 139 -15.53 2.46 -30.72
CA LEU A 139 -15.69 1.42 -31.74
C LEU A 139 -17.12 1.32 -32.25
N ALA A 140 -18.11 1.42 -31.36
CA ALA A 140 -19.54 1.40 -31.70
C ALA A 140 -19.95 2.68 -32.45
N ALA A 141 -19.47 3.85 -32.00
CA ALA A 141 -19.70 5.14 -32.64
C ALA A 141 -19.16 5.20 -34.08
N ALA A 142 -18.00 4.57 -34.34
CA ALA A 142 -17.47 4.45 -35.70
C ALA A 142 -18.37 3.62 -36.66
N GLN A 143 -19.39 2.96 -36.15
CA GLN A 143 -20.40 2.19 -36.86
C GLN A 143 -21.78 2.83 -36.75
N ASP A 144 -21.89 4.09 -36.27
CA ASP A 144 -23.13 4.81 -35.98
C ASP A 144 -24.09 4.03 -35.07
N ARG A 145 -23.57 3.35 -34.05
CA ARG A 145 -24.37 2.49 -33.16
C ARG A 145 -24.18 2.92 -31.70
N PRO A 146 -25.28 2.99 -30.92
CA PRO A 146 -25.18 3.21 -29.48
C PRO A 146 -24.65 1.95 -28.82
N LEU A 147 -23.67 2.10 -27.87
CA LEU A 147 -23.15 1.01 -27.07
C LEU A 147 -24.03 0.76 -25.85
N ALA A 148 -24.51 -0.47 -25.67
CA ALA A 148 -25.01 -0.94 -24.37
C ALA A 148 -23.86 -1.40 -23.48
N VAL A 149 -24.02 -1.22 -22.17
CA VAL A 149 -23.03 -1.67 -21.19
C VAL A 149 -23.67 -2.68 -20.26
N GLU A 150 -23.05 -3.84 -20.13
CA GLU A 150 -23.40 -4.89 -19.18
C GLU A 150 -22.28 -5.02 -18.15
N ASP A 151 -22.56 -4.63 -16.90
CA ASP A 151 -21.63 -4.84 -15.79
C ASP A 151 -21.98 -6.15 -15.08
N VAL A 152 -21.09 -7.17 -15.22
CA VAL A 152 -21.31 -8.51 -14.66
C VAL A 152 -20.93 -8.62 -13.18
N ARG A 153 -20.23 -7.63 -12.66
CA ARG A 153 -19.87 -7.49 -11.24
C ARG A 153 -19.91 -6.00 -10.88
N PRO A 154 -21.10 -5.43 -10.69
CA PRO A 154 -21.24 -4.00 -10.43
C PRO A 154 -20.75 -3.64 -9.02
N LEU A 155 -20.14 -2.47 -8.90
CA LEU A 155 -19.94 -1.82 -7.61
C LEU A 155 -21.28 -1.34 -7.05
N PRO A 156 -21.46 -1.27 -5.72
CA PRO A 156 -22.59 -0.58 -5.11
C PRO A 156 -22.71 0.87 -5.63
N ALA A 157 -23.92 1.39 -5.71
CA ALA A 157 -24.17 2.74 -6.21
C ALA A 157 -23.40 3.80 -5.41
N GLU A 158 -23.30 3.60 -4.10
CA GLU A 158 -22.60 4.46 -3.15
C GLU A 158 -21.07 4.31 -3.23
N ASN A 159 -20.59 3.34 -4.00
CA ASN A 159 -19.17 3.07 -4.23
C ASN A 159 -18.82 2.95 -5.72
N SER A 160 -19.48 3.67 -6.59
CA SER A 160 -19.36 3.56 -8.06
C SER A 160 -17.94 3.78 -8.59
N SER A 161 -17.08 4.48 -7.85
CA SER A 161 -15.66 4.72 -8.22
C SER A 161 -14.69 3.63 -7.74
N GLY A 162 -15.10 2.74 -6.81
CA GLY A 162 -14.20 1.81 -6.12
C GLY A 162 -13.20 2.48 -5.15
N THR A 163 -13.26 3.80 -5.01
CA THR A 163 -12.36 4.61 -4.18
C THR A 163 -12.44 4.26 -2.69
N PRO A 164 -13.61 3.99 -2.08
CA PRO A 164 -13.71 3.54 -0.68
C PRO A 164 -12.85 2.32 -0.37
N ASN A 165 -12.72 1.34 -1.25
CA ASN A 165 -11.85 0.18 -1.04
C ASN A 165 -10.37 0.58 -0.97
N PHE A 166 -9.96 1.56 -1.76
CA PHE A 166 -8.62 2.11 -1.70
C PHE A 166 -8.36 2.86 -0.39
N PHE A 167 -9.32 3.69 0.04
CA PHE A 167 -9.21 4.37 1.33
C PHE A 167 -9.22 3.41 2.52
N PHE A 168 -9.93 2.29 2.44
CA PHE A 168 -9.84 1.24 3.47
C PHE A 168 -8.38 0.80 3.70
N ILE A 169 -7.64 0.54 2.63
CA ILE A 169 -6.21 0.17 2.72
C ILE A 169 -5.36 1.32 3.25
N ILE A 170 -5.64 2.56 2.85
CA ILE A 170 -4.95 3.75 3.39
C ILE A 170 -5.16 3.86 4.90
N ILE A 171 -6.40 3.72 5.37
CA ILE A 171 -6.73 3.83 6.80
C ILE A 171 -6.04 2.72 7.61
N CYS A 172 -6.08 1.47 7.12
CA CYS A 172 -5.37 0.36 7.72
C CYS A 172 -3.86 0.63 7.81
N THR A 173 -3.26 1.16 6.75
CA THR A 173 -1.83 1.50 6.71
C THR A 173 -1.50 2.61 7.69
N LEU A 174 -2.18 3.75 7.60
CA LEU A 174 -1.87 4.93 8.42
C LEU A 174 -2.15 4.67 9.90
N GLY A 175 -3.27 4.02 10.23
CA GLY A 175 -3.62 3.72 11.62
C GLY A 175 -2.54 2.92 12.35
N THR A 176 -1.99 1.90 11.70
CA THR A 176 -0.97 1.05 12.33
C THR A 176 0.44 1.61 12.19
N PHE A 177 0.80 2.16 11.03
CA PHE A 177 2.09 2.82 10.81
C PHE A 177 2.32 3.94 11.82
N LEU A 178 1.35 4.86 11.97
CA LEU A 178 1.45 5.98 12.91
C LEU A 178 1.46 5.49 14.37
N THR A 179 0.73 4.43 14.69
CA THR A 179 0.80 3.81 16.03
C THR A 179 2.21 3.34 16.36
N VAL A 180 2.88 2.66 15.43
CA VAL A 180 4.28 2.20 15.63
C VAL A 180 5.23 3.38 15.79
N LEU A 181 5.08 4.43 14.98
CA LEU A 181 5.89 5.65 15.11
C LEU A 181 5.67 6.36 16.45
N ALA A 182 4.41 6.51 16.86
CA ALA A 182 4.06 7.13 18.14
C ALA A 182 4.65 6.35 19.31
N LEU A 183 4.51 5.03 19.34
CA LEU A 183 5.11 4.19 20.38
C LEU A 183 6.63 4.30 20.42
N GLY A 184 7.28 4.43 19.27
CA GLY A 184 8.72 4.64 19.18
C GLY A 184 9.19 5.96 19.76
N SER A 185 8.40 7.02 19.60
CA SER A 185 8.74 8.39 19.98
C SER A 185 8.24 8.76 21.38
N LEU A 186 7.00 8.41 21.72
CA LEU A 186 6.33 8.85 22.96
C LEU A 186 6.49 7.87 24.11
N ALA A 187 6.70 6.59 23.82
CA ALA A 187 6.84 5.53 24.81
C ALA A 187 8.07 4.64 24.54
N PRO A 188 9.30 5.19 24.48
CA PRO A 188 10.49 4.44 24.08
C PRO A 188 10.86 3.33 25.06
N THR A 189 10.46 3.42 26.32
CA THR A 189 10.75 2.46 27.39
C THR A 189 9.65 1.41 27.59
N LEU A 190 8.55 1.49 26.84
CA LEU A 190 7.42 0.54 26.97
C LEU A 190 7.91 -0.90 26.66
N PRO A 191 7.61 -1.89 27.52
CA PRO A 191 7.98 -3.29 27.28
C PRO A 191 7.38 -3.84 25.98
N GLU A 192 8.12 -4.69 25.26
CA GLU A 192 7.70 -5.23 23.95
C GLU A 192 6.34 -5.96 23.99
N PRO A 193 5.95 -6.74 25.02
CA PRO A 193 4.61 -7.35 25.05
C PRO A 193 3.48 -6.33 25.00
N HIS A 194 3.62 -5.19 25.70
CA HIS A 194 2.62 -4.12 25.67
C HIS A 194 2.58 -3.42 24.31
N ARG A 195 3.76 -3.22 23.67
CA ARG A 195 3.82 -2.69 22.30
C ARG A 195 3.09 -3.59 21.32
N ILE A 196 3.35 -4.89 21.38
CA ILE A 196 2.69 -5.88 20.51
C ILE A 196 1.18 -5.85 20.73
N ALA A 197 0.72 -5.79 21.99
CA ALA A 197 -0.71 -5.70 22.31
C ALA A 197 -1.37 -4.44 21.73
N ILE A 198 -0.72 -3.28 21.85
CA ILE A 198 -1.23 -2.00 21.30
C ILE A 198 -1.27 -2.04 19.78
N VAL A 199 -0.21 -2.56 19.15
CA VAL A 199 -0.14 -2.71 17.68
C VAL A 199 -1.19 -3.69 17.19
N ALA A 200 -1.40 -4.82 17.86
CA ALA A 200 -2.46 -5.77 17.53
C ALA A 200 -3.85 -5.13 17.66
N ALA A 201 -4.10 -4.38 18.74
CA ALA A 201 -5.33 -3.62 18.91
C ALA A 201 -5.55 -2.60 17.79
N ALA A 202 -4.52 -1.82 17.43
CA ALA A 202 -4.58 -0.86 16.33
C ALA A 202 -4.86 -1.55 14.98
N SER A 203 -4.30 -2.74 14.77
CA SER A 203 -4.50 -3.54 13.55
C SER A 203 -5.92 -4.05 13.40
N VAL A 204 -6.65 -4.24 14.50
CA VAL A 204 -8.08 -4.58 14.50
C VAL A 204 -8.95 -3.33 14.43
N LEU A 205 -8.60 -2.29 15.17
CA LEU A 205 -9.40 -1.07 15.26
C LEU A 205 -9.39 -0.26 13.96
N ALA A 206 -8.27 -0.19 13.25
CA ALA A 206 -8.18 0.60 12.01
C ALA A 206 -9.16 0.10 10.93
N PRO A 207 -9.19 -1.20 10.55
CA PRO A 207 -10.19 -1.70 9.62
C PRO A 207 -11.62 -1.64 10.18
N LEU A 208 -11.82 -1.81 11.49
CA LEU A 208 -13.13 -1.67 12.12
C LEU A 208 -13.67 -0.24 11.99
N ILE A 209 -12.85 0.77 12.27
CA ILE A 209 -13.22 2.19 12.10
C ILE A 209 -13.56 2.48 10.65
N ALA A 210 -12.71 2.02 9.71
CA ALA A 210 -12.96 2.19 8.28
C ALA A 210 -14.29 1.55 7.85
N TYR A 211 -14.61 0.36 8.36
CA TYR A 211 -15.87 -0.32 8.10
C TYR A 211 -17.06 0.39 8.73
N LEU A 212 -16.98 0.79 10.01
CA LEU A 212 -18.10 1.44 10.69
C LEU A 212 -18.50 2.76 10.00
N ILE A 213 -17.53 3.48 9.47
CA ILE A 213 -17.79 4.71 8.72
C ILE A 213 -18.27 4.37 7.29
N GLY A 214 -17.56 3.53 6.57
CA GLY A 214 -17.84 3.22 5.17
C GLY A 214 -19.06 2.31 4.98
N GLY A 215 -19.29 1.32 5.84
CA GLY A 215 -20.43 0.41 5.78
C GLY A 215 -21.72 1.05 6.31
N PRO A 216 -21.99 1.03 7.62
CA PRO A 216 -23.22 1.61 8.17
C PRO A 216 -23.37 3.12 7.94
N GLY A 217 -22.25 3.87 7.86
CA GLY A 217 -22.29 5.32 7.70
C GLY A 217 -22.60 5.76 6.27
N TYR A 218 -21.93 5.18 5.27
CA TYR A 218 -22.00 5.62 3.87
C TYR A 218 -22.49 4.52 2.92
N HIS A 219 -22.82 3.33 3.39
CA HIS A 219 -23.30 2.17 2.59
C HIS A 219 -22.36 1.75 1.45
N THR A 220 -21.06 2.07 1.56
CA THR A 220 -20.06 1.77 0.53
C THR A 220 -19.54 0.34 0.57
N PHE A 221 -19.67 -0.33 1.72
CA PHE A 221 -19.32 -1.74 1.91
C PHE A 221 -20.58 -2.53 2.25
N SER A 222 -20.99 -3.41 1.35
CA SER A 222 -22.15 -4.27 1.49
C SER A 222 -21.73 -5.73 1.53
N GLY A 223 -22.46 -6.54 2.29
CA GLY A 223 -22.22 -7.98 2.41
C GLY A 223 -22.93 -8.57 3.62
N ASP A 224 -22.99 -9.88 3.68
CA ASP A 224 -23.44 -10.59 4.87
C ASP A 224 -22.37 -10.52 6.00
N LEU A 225 -22.73 -11.00 7.17
CA LEU A 225 -21.81 -10.98 8.32
C LEU A 225 -20.49 -11.73 8.02
N GLY A 226 -20.53 -12.81 7.27
CA GLY A 226 -19.33 -13.59 6.89
C GLY A 226 -18.39 -12.78 6.02
N THR A 227 -18.93 -12.10 5.02
CA THR A 227 -18.18 -11.18 4.13
C THR A 227 -17.55 -10.03 4.91
N VAL A 228 -18.31 -9.42 5.81
CA VAL A 228 -17.80 -8.31 6.65
C VAL A 228 -16.68 -8.81 7.59
N MET A 229 -16.85 -9.95 8.24
CA MET A 229 -15.82 -10.52 9.10
C MET A 229 -14.55 -10.90 8.32
N ALA A 230 -14.70 -11.44 7.13
CA ALA A 230 -13.57 -11.75 6.24
C ALA A 230 -12.85 -10.47 5.80
N MET A 231 -13.58 -9.41 5.42
CA MET A 231 -13.01 -8.09 5.09
C MET A 231 -12.22 -7.51 6.26
N LEU A 232 -12.78 -7.51 7.47
CA LEU A 232 -12.13 -7.02 8.68
C LEU A 232 -10.89 -7.87 9.02
N GLY A 233 -10.98 -9.20 8.91
CA GLY A 233 -9.86 -10.11 9.13
C GLY A 233 -8.70 -9.86 8.16
N MET A 234 -8.99 -9.67 6.88
CA MET A 234 -7.98 -9.34 5.86
C MET A 234 -7.37 -7.95 6.11
N GLY A 235 -8.19 -6.97 6.46
CA GLY A 235 -7.72 -5.65 6.85
C GLY A 235 -6.79 -5.70 8.08
N ALA A 236 -7.15 -6.49 9.09
CA ALA A 236 -6.35 -6.67 10.29
C ALA A 236 -5.00 -7.38 10.01
N LEU A 237 -5.00 -8.43 9.17
CA LEU A 237 -3.78 -9.11 8.75
C LEU A 237 -2.84 -8.17 8.00
N TYR A 238 -3.38 -7.43 7.03
CA TYR A 238 -2.62 -6.43 6.28
C TYR A 238 -2.05 -5.32 7.19
N ALA A 239 -2.89 -4.75 8.05
CA ALA A 239 -2.51 -3.71 9.00
C ALA A 239 -1.42 -4.18 9.97
N PHE A 240 -1.56 -5.41 10.50
CA PHE A 240 -0.55 -6.02 11.35
C PHE A 240 0.79 -6.24 10.61
N ALA A 241 0.74 -6.67 9.36
CA ALA A 241 1.93 -6.84 8.53
C ALA A 241 2.70 -5.52 8.34
N VAL A 242 1.99 -4.43 8.01
CA VAL A 242 2.57 -3.08 7.91
C VAL A 242 3.23 -2.67 9.22
N ALA A 243 2.53 -2.85 10.33
CA ALA A 243 3.04 -2.50 11.65
C ALA A 243 4.27 -3.34 12.06
N ALA A 244 4.22 -4.66 11.84
CA ALA A 244 5.32 -5.57 12.16
C ALA A 244 6.58 -5.21 11.37
N ILE A 245 6.47 -4.96 10.07
CA ILE A 245 7.60 -4.56 9.22
C ILE A 245 8.12 -3.18 9.64
N THR A 246 7.23 -2.23 9.91
CA THR A 246 7.63 -0.89 10.43
C THR A 246 8.43 -1.02 11.73
N ARG A 247 7.97 -1.89 12.64
CA ARG A 247 8.69 -2.14 13.90
C ARG A 247 10.04 -2.81 13.68
N LEU A 248 10.12 -3.81 12.80
CA LEU A 248 11.38 -4.45 12.44
C LEU A 248 12.38 -3.44 11.86
N LEU A 249 11.92 -2.55 10.97
CA LEU A 249 12.74 -1.46 10.42
C LEU A 249 13.26 -0.52 11.51
N GLN A 250 12.43 -0.14 12.48
CA GLN A 250 12.87 0.67 13.62
C GLN A 250 13.92 -0.04 14.47
N LEU A 251 13.74 -1.33 14.75
CA LEU A 251 14.71 -2.13 15.52
C LEU A 251 16.05 -2.27 14.79
N GLY A 252 16.02 -2.54 13.48
CA GLY A 252 17.21 -2.72 12.66
C GLY A 252 17.95 -1.40 12.38
N LEU A 253 17.23 -0.37 11.93
CA LEU A 253 17.78 0.87 11.39
C LEU A 253 17.62 2.10 12.31
N GLY A 254 16.91 1.98 13.42
CA GLY A 254 16.65 3.11 14.33
C GLY A 254 15.78 4.19 13.66
N LEU A 255 16.22 5.45 13.75
CA LEU A 255 15.50 6.60 13.17
C LEU A 255 15.32 6.48 11.64
N LEU A 256 16.34 5.98 10.93
CA LEU A 256 16.25 5.73 9.48
C LEU A 256 15.14 4.71 9.14
N GLY A 257 14.85 3.79 10.06
CA GLY A 257 13.77 2.81 9.89
C GLY A 257 12.40 3.46 9.72
N ALA A 258 12.13 4.58 10.37
CA ALA A 258 10.88 5.33 10.19
C ALA A 258 10.79 5.97 8.80
N LEU A 259 11.89 6.52 8.29
CA LEU A 259 11.94 7.10 6.94
C LEU A 259 11.79 6.00 5.87
N VAL A 260 12.49 4.89 6.02
CA VAL A 260 12.35 3.73 5.10
C VAL A 260 10.92 3.18 5.15
N ALA A 261 10.32 3.04 6.33
CA ALA A 261 8.94 2.58 6.46
C ALA A 261 7.95 3.54 5.78
N SER A 262 8.13 4.86 5.90
CA SER A 262 7.26 5.83 5.20
C SER A 262 7.45 5.77 3.68
N LEU A 263 8.68 5.58 3.19
CA LEU A 263 8.93 5.34 1.77
C LEU A 263 8.18 4.11 1.27
N LEU A 264 8.27 2.99 1.98
CA LEU A 264 7.64 1.73 1.60
C LEU A 264 6.12 1.78 1.69
N PHE A 265 5.56 2.26 2.81
CA PHE A 265 4.14 2.10 3.12
C PHE A 265 3.27 3.31 2.78
N ILE A 266 3.86 4.47 2.52
CA ILE A 266 3.12 5.66 2.07
C ILE A 266 3.45 5.94 0.61
N PHE A 267 4.71 6.22 0.29
CA PHE A 267 5.06 6.78 -1.01
C PHE A 267 5.05 5.73 -2.13
N LEU A 268 5.50 4.51 -1.89
CA LEU A 268 5.48 3.44 -2.88
C LEU A 268 4.18 2.63 -2.81
N ASN A 269 3.66 2.40 -1.62
CA ASN A 269 2.50 1.53 -1.41
C ASN A 269 1.23 2.08 -2.04
N PHE A 270 0.83 3.31 -1.71
CA PHE A 270 -0.45 3.84 -2.16
C PHE A 270 -0.55 3.96 -3.68
N PRO A 271 0.43 4.55 -4.40
CA PRO A 271 0.35 4.61 -5.85
C PRO A 271 0.36 3.24 -6.52
N SER A 272 1.09 2.26 -5.96
CA SER A 272 1.21 0.91 -6.56
C SER A 272 0.04 -0.04 -6.26
N THR A 273 -0.90 0.32 -5.37
CA THR A 273 -2.02 -0.57 -5.01
C THR A 273 -2.94 -0.95 -6.17
N GLY A 274 -3.05 -0.12 -7.20
CA GLY A 274 -4.09 -0.29 -8.22
C GLY A 274 -5.46 0.22 -7.78
N GLY A 275 -5.53 1.00 -6.69
CA GLY A 275 -6.79 1.50 -6.14
C GLY A 275 -7.33 2.75 -6.86
N ALA A 276 -6.47 3.70 -7.16
CA ALA A 276 -6.83 4.91 -7.88
C ALA A 276 -6.88 4.69 -9.40
N VAL A 277 -5.87 4.00 -9.95
CA VAL A 277 -5.77 3.65 -11.37
C VAL A 277 -5.40 2.17 -11.47
N ALA A 278 -6.03 1.46 -12.39
CA ALA A 278 -5.73 0.04 -12.62
C ALA A 278 -4.26 -0.17 -13.00
N PRO A 279 -3.62 -1.27 -12.57
CA PRO A 279 -2.21 -1.56 -12.88
C PRO A 279 -1.93 -1.55 -14.38
N GLN A 280 -2.85 -2.04 -15.20
CA GLN A 280 -2.74 -2.08 -16.66
C GLN A 280 -2.72 -0.68 -17.31
N LEU A 281 -3.12 0.35 -16.58
CA LEU A 281 -3.11 1.76 -17.04
C LEU A 281 -1.94 2.56 -16.44
N MET A 282 -1.12 1.95 -15.59
CA MET A 282 0.01 2.63 -14.93
C MET A 282 1.29 2.57 -15.76
N PRO A 283 2.23 3.53 -15.57
CA PRO A 283 3.59 3.42 -16.07
C PRO A 283 4.29 2.13 -15.61
N GLY A 284 5.25 1.63 -16.40
CA GLY A 284 5.88 0.32 -16.23
C GLY A 284 6.43 0.04 -14.82
N PHE A 285 7.09 1.01 -14.20
CA PHE A 285 7.62 0.88 -12.83
C PHE A 285 6.51 0.58 -11.80
N TRP A 286 5.39 1.32 -11.84
CA TRP A 286 4.29 1.15 -10.90
C TRP A 286 3.53 -0.15 -11.13
N ARG A 287 3.38 -0.53 -12.39
CA ARG A 287 2.80 -1.83 -12.77
C ARG A 287 3.68 -2.98 -12.28
N PHE A 288 5.01 -2.87 -12.40
CA PHE A 288 5.94 -3.86 -11.85
C PHE A 288 5.79 -3.97 -10.33
N LEU A 289 5.77 -2.86 -9.59
CA LEU A 289 5.58 -2.88 -8.14
C LEU A 289 4.25 -3.55 -7.75
N ASN A 290 3.15 -3.24 -8.43
CA ASN A 290 1.83 -3.79 -8.13
C ASN A 290 1.82 -5.33 -8.04
N HIS A 291 2.60 -6.03 -8.87
CA HIS A 291 2.58 -7.50 -8.91
C HIS A 291 2.91 -8.17 -7.56
N PHE A 292 3.76 -7.56 -6.77
CA PHE A 292 4.22 -8.15 -5.51
C PHE A 292 4.05 -7.24 -4.29
N TRP A 293 3.60 -5.99 -4.47
CA TRP A 293 3.52 -5.03 -3.38
C TRP A 293 2.43 -5.40 -2.37
N ILE A 294 2.73 -5.22 -1.09
CA ILE A 294 1.82 -5.61 0.00
C ILE A 294 0.47 -4.89 -0.06
N GLY A 295 0.45 -3.61 -0.46
CA GLY A 295 -0.80 -2.85 -0.58
C GLY A 295 -1.68 -3.31 -1.72
N ALA A 296 -1.08 -3.75 -2.83
CA ALA A 296 -1.81 -4.37 -3.93
C ALA A 296 -2.48 -5.67 -3.46
N ALA A 297 -1.73 -6.53 -2.75
CA ALA A 297 -2.28 -7.75 -2.17
C ALA A 297 -3.42 -7.45 -1.17
N GLY A 298 -3.26 -6.45 -0.30
CA GLY A 298 -4.31 -6.04 0.63
C GLY A 298 -5.58 -5.56 -0.07
N LEU A 299 -5.44 -4.75 -1.13
CA LEU A 299 -6.58 -4.25 -1.90
C LEU A 299 -7.27 -5.37 -2.68
N ASP A 300 -6.51 -6.23 -3.36
CA ASP A 300 -7.05 -7.34 -4.14
C ASP A 300 -7.75 -8.37 -3.25
N ALA A 301 -7.19 -8.67 -2.07
CA ALA A 301 -7.84 -9.51 -1.08
C ALA A 301 -9.18 -8.90 -0.60
N ASN A 302 -9.22 -7.60 -0.32
CA ASN A 302 -10.43 -6.90 0.09
C ASN A 302 -11.52 -6.95 -1.01
N ARG A 303 -11.14 -6.67 -2.27
CA ARG A 303 -12.05 -6.79 -3.43
C ARG A 303 -12.53 -8.22 -3.61
N SER A 304 -11.64 -9.19 -3.48
CA SER A 304 -11.96 -10.61 -3.64
C SER A 304 -13.00 -11.07 -2.62
N VAL A 305 -12.87 -10.65 -1.37
CA VAL A 305 -13.84 -10.94 -0.31
C VAL A 305 -15.18 -10.28 -0.60
N LEU A 306 -15.17 -8.98 -0.93
CA LEU A 306 -16.42 -8.20 -1.07
C LEU A 306 -17.21 -8.54 -2.34
N TYR A 307 -16.55 -8.82 -3.47
CA TYR A 307 -17.20 -8.86 -4.78
C TYR A 307 -17.00 -10.17 -5.55
N PHE A 308 -16.03 -11.02 -5.14
CA PHE A 308 -15.63 -12.21 -5.91
C PHE A 308 -15.67 -13.50 -5.07
N HIS A 309 -16.49 -13.55 -4.02
CA HIS A 309 -16.68 -14.73 -3.17
C HIS A 309 -15.35 -15.34 -2.64
N GLY A 310 -14.35 -14.49 -2.39
CA GLY A 310 -13.04 -14.92 -1.89
C GLY A 310 -12.10 -15.50 -2.96
N GLY A 311 -12.46 -15.44 -4.24
CA GLY A 311 -11.60 -15.94 -5.33
C GLY A 311 -10.24 -15.24 -5.36
N GLY A 312 -9.15 -16.02 -5.22
CA GLY A 312 -7.78 -15.49 -5.23
C GLY A 312 -7.22 -15.00 -3.89
N VAL A 313 -8.01 -14.89 -2.83
CA VAL A 313 -7.58 -14.40 -1.50
C VAL A 313 -6.35 -15.15 -0.97
N GLY A 314 -6.27 -16.47 -1.18
CA GLY A 314 -5.12 -17.27 -0.72
C GLY A 314 -3.79 -16.80 -1.28
N THR A 315 -3.74 -16.40 -2.53
CA THR A 315 -2.54 -15.83 -3.16
C THR A 315 -2.14 -14.51 -2.52
N ASP A 316 -3.10 -13.67 -2.20
CA ASP A 316 -2.86 -12.36 -1.60
C ASP A 316 -2.40 -12.49 -0.15
N VAL A 317 -2.99 -13.43 0.61
CA VAL A 317 -2.51 -13.79 1.95
C VAL A 317 -1.05 -14.26 1.89
N LEU A 318 -0.70 -15.13 0.95
CA LEU A 318 0.68 -15.60 0.77
C LEU A 318 1.64 -14.45 0.45
N LYS A 319 1.25 -13.49 -0.38
CA LYS A 319 2.06 -12.28 -0.64
C LYS A 319 2.29 -11.49 0.65
N ILE A 320 1.24 -11.24 1.45
CA ILE A 320 1.36 -10.50 2.72
C ILE A 320 2.30 -11.24 3.69
N LEU A 321 2.15 -12.56 3.84
CA LEU A 321 3.02 -13.37 4.69
C LEU A 321 4.47 -13.40 4.18
N ALA A 322 4.67 -13.47 2.85
CA ALA A 322 5.99 -13.41 2.24
C ALA A 322 6.69 -12.06 2.52
N TRP A 323 5.97 -10.95 2.54
CA TRP A 323 6.50 -9.65 2.94
C TRP A 323 6.99 -9.66 4.39
N ILE A 324 6.20 -10.19 5.34
CA ILE A 324 6.62 -10.32 6.74
C ILE A 324 7.89 -11.17 6.84
N ALA A 325 7.90 -12.34 6.20
CA ALA A 325 9.03 -13.28 6.24
C ALA A 325 10.29 -12.68 5.62
N ALA A 326 10.18 -12.01 4.46
CA ALA A 326 11.32 -11.37 3.79
C ALA A 326 11.96 -10.28 4.65
N TRP A 327 11.14 -9.40 5.26
CA TRP A 327 11.67 -8.35 6.13
C TRP A 327 12.20 -8.89 7.45
N ALA A 328 11.58 -9.91 8.03
CA ALA A 328 12.09 -10.60 9.22
C ALA A 328 13.47 -11.21 8.94
N ALA A 329 13.64 -11.90 7.82
CA ALA A 329 14.91 -12.48 7.41
C ALA A 329 15.98 -11.41 7.14
N LEU A 330 15.63 -10.35 6.39
CA LEU A 330 16.55 -9.26 6.05
C LEU A 330 17.08 -8.52 7.28
N LEU A 331 16.24 -8.32 8.28
CA LEU A 331 16.56 -7.54 9.49
C LEU A 331 17.03 -8.41 10.65
N ALA A 332 16.98 -9.73 10.55
CA ALA A 332 17.49 -10.64 11.59
C ALA A 332 18.98 -10.41 11.85
N ILE A 333 19.79 -10.25 10.81
CA ILE A 333 21.23 -10.03 10.92
C ILE A 333 21.58 -8.75 11.70
N PRO A 334 21.14 -7.54 11.33
CA PRO A 334 21.48 -6.33 12.06
C PRO A 334 20.91 -6.30 13.48
N ILE A 335 19.77 -6.91 13.73
CA ILE A 335 19.20 -7.04 15.08
C ILE A 335 20.10 -7.96 15.92
N TYR A 336 20.50 -9.12 15.41
CA TYR A 336 21.38 -10.06 16.07
C TYR A 336 22.73 -9.42 16.41
N LEU A 337 23.36 -8.75 15.44
CA LEU A 337 24.65 -8.07 15.65
C LEU A 337 24.59 -6.97 16.73
N LYS A 338 23.51 -6.18 16.76
CA LYS A 338 23.30 -5.16 17.81
C LYS A 338 23.18 -5.80 19.20
N THR A 339 22.47 -6.90 19.30
CA THR A 339 22.22 -7.59 20.57
C THR A 339 23.51 -8.21 21.09
N THR A 340 24.30 -8.83 20.22
CA THR A 340 25.59 -9.43 20.59
C THR A 340 26.61 -8.38 21.06
N ARG A 341 26.74 -7.27 20.33
CA ARG A 341 27.62 -6.16 20.72
C ARG A 341 27.28 -5.58 22.10
N ARG A 342 25.98 -5.41 22.40
CA ARG A 342 25.55 -4.92 23.73
C ARG A 342 25.92 -5.89 24.85
N LYS A 343 25.81 -7.21 24.63
CA LYS A 343 26.20 -8.23 25.61
C LYS A 343 27.73 -8.19 25.87
N THR A 344 28.53 -8.12 24.80
CA THR A 344 30.00 -8.06 24.92
C THR A 344 30.45 -6.83 25.70
N THR A 345 29.89 -5.64 25.38
CA THR A 345 30.23 -4.40 26.10
C THR A 345 29.85 -4.46 27.58
N ALA A 346 28.70 -5.05 27.92
CA ALA A 346 28.27 -5.21 29.31
C ALA A 346 29.20 -6.17 30.08
N THR A 347 29.61 -7.28 29.45
CA THR A 347 30.56 -8.25 30.08
C THR A 347 31.92 -7.62 30.30
N THR A 348 32.46 -6.85 29.35
CA THR A 348 33.73 -6.14 29.48
C THR A 348 33.67 -5.07 30.58
N ALA A 349 32.56 -4.35 30.70
CA ALA A 349 32.39 -3.35 31.75
C ALA A 349 32.32 -4.00 33.17
N LEU A 350 31.68 -5.16 33.29
CA LEU A 350 31.66 -5.91 34.58
C LEU A 350 33.04 -6.42 34.97
N SER A 351 33.82 -6.98 34.04
CA SER A 351 35.16 -7.47 34.30
C SER A 351 36.13 -6.36 34.66
N ALA A 352 35.95 -5.15 34.16
CA ALA A 352 36.77 -3.98 34.51
C ALA A 352 36.43 -3.38 35.89
N GLN A 353 35.30 -3.72 36.50
CA GLN A 353 34.91 -3.28 37.85
C GLN A 353 35.29 -4.29 38.94
N THR A 354 35.65 -5.51 38.58
CA THR A 354 36.00 -6.60 39.50
C THR A 354 37.50 -6.92 39.56
N GLY A 355 38.34 -6.29 38.74
CA GLY A 355 39.81 -6.34 38.75
C GLY A 355 40.41 -5.02 39.23
#